data_893e6769c711360298cef968b4468095
#
_entry.id   893e6769c711360298cef968b4468095
#
_cell.length_a   1.000
_cell.length_b   1.000
_cell.length_c   1.000
_cell.angle_alpha   90.00
_cell.angle_beta   90.00
_cell.angle_gamma   90.00
#
_symmetry.space_group_name_H-M   'P 1'
#
loop_
_entity.id
_entity.type
_entity.pdbx_description
1 polymer ?
#
loop_
_entity_poly.entity_id
_entity_poly.type
_entity_poly.pdbx_seq_one_letter_code
_entity_poly.pdbx_strand_id
1 'polypeptide(L)'
;MDDSLKFNWNVGIQICIAMGDIEKSNFNNIIRQIIKKSLFTERQIEIILNQKDLLESKFSITRGAYYRQVGQSREKLISLFYSIILLRGLGILLPDDIDVISKLSEQISVINESDIFPEREDEVIDVIDRLVRQACNM
;
A
#
# COMPACT_ATOMS: atom_id res chain seq x y z
N MET A 1 16.73 -16.05 -1.62
CA MET A 1 16.46 -15.93 -0.20
C MET A 1 15.15 -16.58 0.15
N ASP A 2 15.14 -17.36 1.18
CA ASP A 2 13.93 -18.05 1.61
C ASP A 2 13.07 -17.11 2.44
N ASP A 3 11.91 -16.75 1.92
CA ASP A 3 10.96 -15.86 2.58
C ASP A 3 10.43 -16.43 3.89
N SER A 4 10.42 -17.75 4.02
CA SER A 4 9.95 -18.38 5.25
C SER A 4 10.86 -18.07 6.44
N LEU A 5 12.12 -17.73 6.20
CA LEU A 5 13.05 -17.33 7.25
C LEU A 5 12.76 -15.95 7.80
N LYS A 6 12.14 -15.09 7.01
CA LYS A 6 11.80 -13.74 7.40
C LYS A 6 10.47 -13.65 8.13
N PHE A 7 9.55 -14.52 7.80
CA PHE A 7 8.21 -14.46 8.32
C PHE A 7 8.07 -15.37 9.54
N ASN A 8 7.89 -14.77 10.69
CA ASN A 8 7.70 -15.50 11.93
C ASN A 8 6.21 -15.56 12.28
N TRP A 9 5.58 -16.65 11.90
CA TRP A 9 4.15 -16.86 12.12
C TRP A 9 3.77 -16.79 13.58
N ASN A 10 4.57 -17.39 14.46
CA ASN A 10 4.26 -17.41 15.89
C ASN A 10 4.31 -16.04 16.52
N VAL A 11 5.36 -15.30 16.22
CA VAL A 11 5.50 -13.94 16.70
C VAL A 11 4.37 -13.06 16.16
N GLY A 12 3.94 -13.24 14.88
CA GLY A 12 2.86 -12.48 14.31
C GLY A 12 1.52 -12.69 14.96
N ILE A 13 1.21 -13.93 15.22
CA ILE A 13 -0.01 -14.29 15.88
C ILE A 13 -0.02 -13.75 17.32
N GLN A 14 1.10 -13.89 18.03
CA GLN A 14 1.20 -13.39 19.40
C GLN A 14 1.03 -11.89 19.50
N ILE A 15 1.59 -11.13 18.58
CA ILE A 15 1.44 -9.67 18.58
C ILE A 15 -0.02 -9.28 18.33
N CYS A 16 -0.67 -9.93 17.36
CA CYS A 16 -2.07 -9.67 17.09
C CYS A 16 -2.95 -9.95 18.30
N ILE A 17 -2.68 -11.05 19.00
CA ILE A 17 -3.43 -11.44 20.19
C ILE A 17 -3.12 -10.50 21.35
N ALA A 18 -1.85 -10.18 21.56
CA ALA A 18 -1.41 -9.34 22.67
C ALA A 18 -1.97 -7.92 22.59
N MET A 19 -2.15 -7.41 21.40
CA MET A 19 -2.74 -6.09 21.21
C MET A 19 -4.22 -6.07 21.53
N GLY A 20 -4.85 -7.22 21.61
CA GLY A 20 -6.27 -7.33 21.96
C GLY A 20 -7.19 -6.57 21.03
N ASP A 21 -6.62 -5.89 20.09
CA ASP A 21 -7.31 -5.05 19.15
C ASP A 21 -6.91 -5.49 17.76
N ILE A 22 -7.56 -6.53 17.36
CA ILE A 22 -7.27 -7.23 16.11
C ILE A 22 -7.48 -6.34 14.90
N GLU A 23 -8.26 -5.28 15.08
CA GLU A 23 -8.61 -4.39 13.99
C GLU A 23 -7.65 -3.23 13.82
N LYS A 24 -6.61 -3.19 14.65
CA LYS A 24 -5.65 -2.11 14.57
C LYS A 24 -4.84 -2.23 13.30
N SER A 25 -5.11 -1.31 12.39
CA SER A 25 -4.41 -1.25 11.11
C SER A 25 -2.99 -0.74 11.32
N ASN A 26 -2.06 -1.21 10.47
CA ASN A 26 -0.71 -0.67 10.38
C ASN A 26 -0.69 0.69 9.68
N PHE A 27 -1.84 1.15 9.22
CA PHE A 27 -1.95 2.37 8.44
C PHE A 27 -2.94 3.34 9.09
N ASN A 28 -2.67 4.64 8.97
CA ASN A 28 -3.62 5.64 9.39
C ASN A 28 -4.81 5.72 8.40
N ASN A 29 -5.84 6.48 8.75
CA ASN A 29 -7.05 6.55 7.95
C ASN A 29 -6.83 7.10 6.56
N ILE A 30 -5.92 8.04 6.39
CA ILE A 30 -5.62 8.61 5.08
C ILE A 30 -5.02 7.55 4.17
N ILE A 31 -4.04 6.82 4.66
CA ILE A 31 -3.39 5.75 3.90
C ILE A 31 -4.42 4.67 3.55
N ARG A 32 -5.29 4.30 4.49
CA ARG A 32 -6.34 3.32 4.22
C ARG A 32 -7.29 3.78 3.12
N GLN A 33 -7.64 5.06 3.08
CA GLN A 33 -8.47 5.60 2.02
C GLN A 33 -7.76 5.57 0.67
N ILE A 34 -6.46 5.84 0.65
CA ILE A 34 -5.66 5.75 -0.57
C ILE A 34 -5.61 4.31 -1.06
N ILE A 35 -5.41 3.36 -0.15
CA ILE A 35 -5.43 1.93 -0.49
C ILE A 35 -6.75 1.55 -1.14
N LYS A 36 -7.88 2.01 -0.60
CA LYS A 36 -9.20 1.73 -1.17
C LYS A 36 -9.37 2.25 -2.59
N LYS A 37 -8.68 3.32 -2.94
CA LYS A 37 -8.71 3.89 -4.29
C LYS A 37 -7.71 3.21 -5.23
N SER A 38 -6.82 2.38 -4.71
CA SER A 38 -5.79 1.70 -5.47
C SER A 38 -6.28 0.35 -6.00
N LEU A 39 -5.39 -0.37 -6.66
CA LEU A 39 -5.65 -1.72 -7.16
C LEU A 39 -5.49 -2.79 -6.07
N PHE A 40 -5.02 -2.41 -4.90
CA PHE A 40 -4.67 -3.35 -3.85
C PHE A 40 -5.63 -3.28 -2.69
N THR A 41 -5.76 -4.41 -1.98
CA THR A 41 -6.40 -4.44 -0.67
C THR A 41 -5.38 -4.10 0.41
N GLU A 42 -5.86 -3.72 1.58
CA GLU A 42 -4.98 -3.45 2.72
C GLU A 42 -4.11 -4.66 3.06
N ARG A 43 -4.70 -5.86 3.06
CA ARG A 43 -3.97 -7.10 3.30
C ARG A 43 -2.86 -7.31 2.28
N GLN A 44 -3.14 -7.04 1.01
CA GLN A 44 -2.13 -7.19 -0.04
C GLN A 44 -0.97 -6.22 0.16
N ILE A 45 -1.24 -4.99 0.54
CA ILE A 45 -0.18 -4.01 0.83
C ILE A 45 0.66 -4.47 2.01
N GLU A 46 0.04 -4.94 3.08
CA GLU A 46 0.76 -5.48 4.24
C GLU A 46 1.66 -6.65 3.85
N ILE A 47 1.16 -7.55 3.03
CA ILE A 47 1.92 -8.71 2.56
C ILE A 47 3.10 -8.28 1.70
N ILE A 48 2.90 -7.32 0.80
CA ILE A 48 3.98 -6.79 -0.04
C ILE A 48 5.07 -6.16 0.84
N LEU A 49 4.67 -5.35 1.80
CA LEU A 49 5.61 -4.71 2.71
C LEU A 49 6.39 -5.75 3.52
N ASN A 50 5.70 -6.78 3.99
CA ASN A 50 6.34 -7.86 4.73
C ASN A 50 7.34 -8.63 3.87
N GLN A 51 7.00 -8.92 2.62
CA GLN A 51 7.88 -9.61 1.67
C GLN A 51 9.11 -8.78 1.31
N LYS A 52 9.00 -7.46 1.38
CA LYS A 52 10.10 -6.55 1.10
C LYS A 52 10.87 -6.12 2.35
N ASP A 53 10.58 -6.73 3.49
CA ASP A 53 11.19 -6.39 4.79
C ASP A 53 10.98 -4.93 5.21
N LEU A 54 9.91 -4.31 4.74
CA LEU A 54 9.57 -2.93 5.08
C LEU A 54 8.60 -2.83 6.25
N LEU A 55 7.99 -3.94 6.63
CA LEU A 55 7.06 -4.02 7.73
C LEU A 55 7.06 -5.44 8.26
N GLU A 56 7.18 -5.61 9.58
CA GLU A 56 6.95 -6.89 10.22
C GLU A 56 5.50 -6.94 10.65
N SER A 57 4.77 -7.80 10.01
CA SER A 57 3.35 -7.97 10.30
C SER A 57 3.03 -9.44 10.50
N LYS A 58 2.08 -9.68 11.38
CA LYS A 58 1.66 -11.05 11.68
C LYS A 58 0.26 -11.27 11.18
N PHE A 59 0.12 -12.31 10.42
CA PHE A 59 -1.14 -12.60 9.77
C PHE A 59 -1.80 -13.81 10.44
N SER A 60 -3.06 -13.65 10.82
CA SER A 60 -3.87 -14.74 11.41
C SER A 60 -4.46 -15.62 10.33
N ILE A 61 -3.64 -16.07 9.41
CA ILE A 61 -4.06 -16.94 8.32
C ILE A 61 -3.08 -18.11 8.19
N THR A 62 -3.51 -19.14 7.50
CA THR A 62 -2.65 -20.29 7.27
C THR A 62 -1.47 -19.88 6.37
N ARG A 63 -0.39 -20.67 6.46
CA ARG A 63 0.78 -20.45 5.63
C ARG A 63 0.42 -20.54 4.14
N GLY A 64 -0.42 -21.50 3.77
CA GLY A 64 -0.88 -21.66 2.39
C GLY A 64 -1.65 -20.45 1.91
N ALA A 65 -2.55 -19.93 2.75
CA ALA A 65 -3.31 -18.72 2.43
C ALA A 65 -2.39 -17.50 2.29
N TYR A 66 -1.40 -17.39 3.16
CA TYR A 66 -0.43 -16.31 3.08
C TYR A 66 0.30 -16.32 1.72
N TYR A 67 0.85 -17.44 1.33
CA TYR A 67 1.60 -17.52 0.07
C TYR A 67 0.71 -17.40 -1.17
N ARG A 68 -0.56 -17.75 -1.05
CA ARG A 68 -1.53 -17.45 -2.11
C ARG A 68 -1.69 -15.95 -2.28
N GLN A 69 -1.78 -15.22 -1.17
CA GLN A 69 -1.86 -13.76 -1.20
C GLN A 69 -0.56 -13.13 -1.74
N VAL A 70 0.58 -13.70 -1.42
CA VAL A 70 1.87 -13.28 -2.00
C VAL A 70 1.81 -13.39 -3.53
N GLY A 71 1.34 -14.53 -4.04
CA GLY A 71 1.22 -14.74 -5.48
C GLY A 71 0.27 -13.75 -6.14
N GLN A 72 -0.90 -13.53 -5.57
CA GLN A 72 -1.88 -12.58 -6.09
C GLN A 72 -1.34 -11.15 -6.09
N SER A 73 -0.66 -10.76 -5.02
CA SER A 73 -0.08 -9.43 -4.90
C SER A 73 1.05 -9.22 -5.91
N ARG A 74 1.86 -10.25 -6.11
CA ARG A 74 2.93 -10.21 -7.12
C ARG A 74 2.37 -10.02 -8.53
N GLU A 75 1.31 -10.75 -8.87
CA GLU A 75 0.69 -10.62 -10.18
C GLU A 75 0.11 -9.22 -10.40
N LYS A 76 -0.49 -8.63 -9.38
CA LYS A 76 -0.96 -7.25 -9.46
C LYS A 76 0.17 -6.26 -9.68
N LEU A 77 1.29 -6.43 -8.99
CA LEU A 77 2.46 -5.58 -9.17
C LEU A 77 3.03 -5.71 -10.58
N ILE A 78 3.13 -6.93 -11.09
CA ILE A 78 3.60 -7.17 -12.46
C ILE A 78 2.71 -6.45 -13.46
N SER A 79 1.40 -6.62 -13.32
CA SER A 79 0.42 -5.96 -14.19
C SER A 79 0.51 -4.44 -14.11
N LEU A 80 0.73 -3.91 -12.91
CA LEU A 80 0.88 -2.48 -12.72
C LEU A 80 2.13 -1.95 -13.45
N PHE A 81 3.26 -2.64 -13.32
CA PHE A 81 4.48 -2.23 -14.00
C PHE A 81 4.32 -2.27 -15.52
N TYR A 82 3.71 -3.33 -16.05
CA TYR A 82 3.40 -3.37 -17.48
C TYR A 82 2.49 -2.23 -17.90
N SER A 83 1.51 -1.89 -17.07
CA SER A 83 0.61 -0.77 -17.33
C SER A 83 1.36 0.55 -17.40
N ILE A 84 2.27 0.79 -16.48
CA ILE A 84 3.08 2.00 -16.46
C ILE A 84 3.96 2.07 -17.71
N ILE A 85 4.61 0.97 -18.09
CA ILE A 85 5.44 0.89 -19.28
C ILE A 85 4.61 1.22 -20.52
N LEU A 86 3.43 0.64 -20.61
CA LEU A 86 2.51 0.88 -21.74
C LEU A 86 2.08 2.35 -21.82
N LEU A 87 1.64 2.91 -20.70
CA LEU A 87 1.17 4.29 -20.64
C LEU A 87 2.27 5.28 -20.96
N ARG A 88 3.49 5.02 -20.48
CA ARG A 88 4.64 5.83 -20.82
C ARG A 88 5.02 5.68 -22.30
N GLY A 89 5.03 4.44 -22.80
CA GLY A 89 5.41 4.15 -24.17
C GLY A 89 4.46 4.73 -25.20
N LEU A 90 3.19 4.81 -24.88
CA LEU A 90 2.17 5.38 -25.77
C LEU A 90 2.02 6.90 -25.59
N GLY A 91 2.74 7.51 -24.69
CA GLY A 91 2.66 8.95 -24.45
C GLY A 91 1.44 9.40 -23.66
N ILE A 92 0.77 8.47 -23.00
CA ILE A 92 -0.40 8.78 -22.16
C ILE A 92 0.09 9.35 -20.83
N LEU A 93 1.09 8.71 -20.23
CA LEU A 93 1.71 9.15 -19.00
C LEU A 93 2.96 9.94 -19.35
N LEU A 94 2.92 11.25 -19.14
CA LEU A 94 3.98 12.18 -19.52
C LEU A 94 5.00 12.35 -18.40
N PRO A 95 6.22 12.87 -18.73
CA PRO A 95 7.22 13.15 -17.68
C PRO A 95 6.70 14.04 -16.55
N ASP A 96 5.89 15.04 -16.86
CA ASP A 96 5.31 15.92 -15.84
C ASP A 96 4.35 15.16 -14.92
N ASP A 97 3.62 14.17 -15.46
CA ASP A 97 2.74 13.32 -14.65
C ASP A 97 3.55 12.47 -13.68
N ILE A 98 4.69 11.97 -14.14
CA ILE A 98 5.61 11.21 -13.28
C ILE A 98 6.14 12.09 -12.16
N ASP A 99 6.45 13.34 -12.45
CA ASP A 99 6.91 14.28 -11.42
C ASP A 99 5.84 14.54 -10.37
N VAL A 100 4.59 14.69 -10.77
CA VAL A 100 3.46 14.84 -9.85
C VAL A 100 3.30 13.59 -8.98
N ILE A 101 3.35 12.41 -9.59
CA ILE A 101 3.27 11.14 -8.87
C ILE A 101 4.40 11.02 -7.84
N SER A 102 5.62 11.38 -8.24
CA SER A 102 6.78 11.32 -7.34
C SER A 102 6.62 12.26 -6.15
N LYS A 103 6.15 13.47 -6.37
CA LYS A 103 5.91 14.43 -5.29
C LYS A 103 4.82 13.97 -4.34
N LEU A 104 3.73 13.45 -4.89
CA LEU A 104 2.65 12.89 -4.08
C LEU A 104 3.15 11.68 -3.27
N SER A 105 4.00 10.85 -3.87
CA SER A 105 4.57 9.68 -3.19
C SER A 105 5.43 10.08 -1.99
N GLU A 106 6.20 11.16 -2.11
CA GLU A 106 6.98 11.69 -1.00
C GLU A 106 6.06 12.14 0.15
N GLN A 107 4.94 12.78 -0.17
CA GLN A 107 3.97 13.21 0.83
C GLN A 107 3.30 12.03 1.53
N ILE A 108 3.04 10.95 0.80
CA ILE A 108 2.46 9.73 1.38
C ILE A 108 3.37 9.18 2.48
N SER A 109 4.68 9.16 2.24
CA SER A 109 5.64 8.68 3.24
C SER A 109 5.57 9.52 4.53
N VAL A 110 5.50 10.84 4.40
CA VAL A 110 5.38 11.75 5.53
C VAL A 110 4.04 11.55 6.25
N ILE A 111 2.96 11.43 5.52
CA ILE A 111 1.62 11.24 6.07
C ILE A 111 1.54 9.94 6.88
N ASN A 112 2.16 8.87 6.40
CA ASN A 112 2.11 7.59 7.09
C ASN A 112 2.84 7.63 8.44
N GLU A 113 3.81 8.52 8.59
CA GLU A 113 4.59 8.66 9.83
C GLU A 113 4.01 9.73 10.77
N SER A 114 3.05 10.50 10.33
CA SER A 114 2.52 11.66 11.06
C SER A 114 1.14 11.39 11.63
N ASP A 115 0.88 11.97 12.80
CA ASP A 115 -0.47 12.02 13.34
C ASP A 115 -1.19 13.21 12.72
N ILE A 116 -2.27 12.93 12.03
CA ILE A 116 -3.10 13.95 11.41
C ILE A 116 -4.42 14.03 12.17
N PHE A 117 -4.80 15.23 12.53
CA PHE A 117 -6.07 15.45 13.23
C PHE A 117 -7.25 15.00 12.36
N PRO A 118 -8.22 14.27 12.92
CA PRO A 118 -9.34 13.74 12.14
C PRO A 118 -10.08 14.78 11.30
N GLU A 119 -10.19 16.00 11.77
CA GLU A 119 -10.86 17.07 11.04
C GLU A 119 -10.11 17.53 9.80
N ARG A 120 -8.83 17.14 9.65
CA ARG A 120 -8.01 17.49 8.49
C ARG A 120 -7.87 16.36 7.49
N GLU A 121 -8.30 15.16 7.85
CA GLU A 121 -8.15 13.98 6.98
C GLU A 121 -8.88 14.15 5.66
N ASP A 122 -10.12 14.59 5.70
CA ASP A 122 -10.93 14.79 4.50
C ASP A 122 -10.31 15.85 3.58
N GLU A 123 -9.78 16.90 4.17
CA GLU A 123 -9.13 17.97 3.43
C GLU A 123 -7.88 17.47 2.69
N VAL A 124 -7.08 16.65 3.36
CA VAL A 124 -5.88 16.06 2.76
C VAL A 124 -6.26 15.12 1.62
N ILE A 125 -7.24 14.26 1.83
CA ILE A 125 -7.72 13.33 0.80
C ILE A 125 -8.29 14.09 -0.40
N ASP A 126 -9.03 15.17 -0.18
CA ASP A 126 -9.58 15.98 -1.27
C ASP A 126 -8.49 16.60 -2.13
N VAL A 127 -7.41 17.07 -1.50
CA VAL A 127 -6.27 17.62 -2.23
C VAL A 127 -5.60 16.55 -3.09
N ILE A 128 -5.35 15.39 -2.51
CA ILE A 128 -4.72 14.27 -3.23
C ILE A 128 -5.61 13.85 -4.40
N ASP A 129 -6.89 13.67 -4.17
CA ASP A 129 -7.84 13.28 -5.21
C ASP A 129 -7.87 14.28 -6.36
N ARG A 130 -7.88 15.57 -6.05
CA ARG A 130 -7.85 16.62 -7.07
C ARG A 130 -6.60 16.55 -7.93
N LEU A 131 -5.44 16.36 -7.32
CA LEU A 131 -4.18 16.29 -8.06
C LEU A 131 -4.10 15.05 -8.94
N VAL A 132 -4.59 13.92 -8.43
CA VAL A 132 -4.65 12.67 -9.21
C VAL A 132 -5.57 12.85 -10.42
N ARG A 133 -6.74 13.46 -10.24
CA ARG A 133 -7.69 13.69 -11.33
C ARG A 133 -7.17 14.67 -12.35
N GLN A 134 -6.42 15.69 -11.94
CA GLN A 134 -5.77 16.62 -12.85
C GLN A 134 -4.72 15.93 -13.71
N ALA A 135 -3.94 15.02 -13.11
CA ALA A 135 -2.95 14.25 -13.85
C ALA A 135 -3.61 13.28 -14.83
N CYS A 136 -4.81 12.79 -14.50
CA CYS A 136 -5.58 11.85 -15.32
C CYS A 136 -6.63 12.58 -16.17
N ASN A 137 -6.30 13.73 -16.69
CA ASN A 137 -7.27 14.54 -17.47
C ASN A 137 -7.47 13.93 -18.86
N MET A 138 -8.67 13.44 -19.11
CA MET A 138 -9.07 12.93 -20.41
C MET A 138 -10.20 13.76 -20.98
#